data_29f64a9c871bdc073512a1bb3e6d43a8
#
_entry.id   29f64a9c871bdc073512a1bb3e6d43a8
#
_cell.length_a   1.000
_cell.length_b   1.000
_cell.length_c   1.000
_cell.angle_alpha   90.00
_cell.angle_beta   90.00
_cell.angle_gamma   90.00
#
_symmetry.space_group_name_H-M   'P 1'
#
loop_
_entity.id
_entity.type
_entity.pdbx_description
1 polymer ?
#
loop_
_entity_poly.entity_id
_entity_poly.type
_entity_poly.pdbx_seq_one_letter_code
_entity_poly.pdbx_strand_id
1 'polypeptide(L)'
;MLKILQARLQQYMKRELPDVQAGFRKGRGTRDQIANIGWITKEARVFQKNIYLCFIDYARAFHCVDHNKLWKILKEMGIPYHLTCLSRNLYAGLEATVRTGHAITGCFQIAKGIHQGCILSPCLFNLYAEYIMRNAGLEETQAGIKIAGRNINNLRYADDTTLMAES
;
A
#
# COMPACT_ATOMS: atom_id res chain seq x y z
N MET A 1 -5.51 7.41 22.27
CA MET A 1 -6.42 6.46 21.60
C MET A 1 -5.88 6.00 20.23
N LEU A 2 -5.58 6.89 19.28
CA LEU A 2 -5.09 6.53 17.93
C LEU A 2 -3.83 5.67 17.92
N LYS A 3 -2.84 5.95 18.78
CA LYS A 3 -1.60 5.13 18.86
C LYS A 3 -1.87 3.67 19.28
N ILE A 4 -2.87 3.45 20.15
CA ILE A 4 -3.24 2.09 20.58
C ILE A 4 -3.89 1.35 19.41
N LEU A 5 -4.79 2.00 18.67
CA LEU A 5 -5.43 1.44 17.50
C LEU A 5 -4.40 1.14 16.39
N GLN A 6 -3.46 2.06 16.16
CA GLN A 6 -2.34 1.86 15.25
C GLN A 6 -1.51 0.62 15.63
N ALA A 7 -1.10 0.51 16.90
CA ALA A 7 -0.28 -0.62 17.35
C ALA A 7 -0.98 -1.98 17.12
N ARG A 8 -2.30 -2.03 17.34
CA ARG A 8 -3.11 -3.22 17.07
C ARG A 8 -3.23 -3.53 15.57
N LEU A 9 -3.51 -2.53 14.73
CA LEU A 9 -3.57 -2.69 13.28
C LEU A 9 -2.23 -3.09 12.68
N GLN A 10 -1.12 -2.57 13.21
CA GLN A 10 0.23 -2.93 12.76
C GLN A 10 0.55 -4.41 12.94
N GLN A 11 -0.05 -5.10 13.92
CA GLN A 11 0.14 -6.56 14.07
C GLN A 11 -0.45 -7.31 12.88
N TYR A 12 -1.65 -6.92 12.44
CA TYR A 12 -2.29 -7.48 11.24
C TYR A 12 -1.53 -7.09 9.97
N MET A 13 -1.13 -5.83 9.85
CA MET A 13 -0.32 -5.37 8.73
C MET A 13 0.97 -6.20 8.58
N LYS A 14 1.67 -6.51 9.69
CA LYS A 14 2.88 -7.35 9.64
C LYS A 14 2.60 -8.77 9.16
N ARG A 15 1.43 -9.32 9.47
CA ARG A 15 1.03 -10.67 9.07
C ARG A 15 0.59 -10.72 7.61
N GLU A 16 -0.16 -9.71 7.17
CA GLU A 16 -0.82 -9.70 5.86
C GLU A 16 0.09 -9.17 4.74
N LEU A 17 1.03 -8.27 5.04
CA LEU A 17 1.88 -7.70 4.01
C LEU A 17 3.05 -8.61 3.65
N PRO A 18 3.24 -8.93 2.36
CA PRO A 18 4.41 -9.66 1.89
C PRO A 18 5.68 -8.81 2.00
N ASP A 19 6.82 -9.48 1.85
CA ASP A 19 8.12 -8.81 1.95
C ASP A 19 8.40 -7.82 0.83
N VAL A 20 7.75 -7.96 -0.29
CA VAL A 20 7.88 -7.06 -1.45
C VAL A 20 7.31 -5.66 -1.19
N GLN A 21 6.36 -5.49 -0.24
CA GLN A 21 5.87 -4.18 0.18
C GLN A 21 6.77 -3.61 1.28
N ALA A 22 7.50 -2.54 0.98
CA ALA A 22 8.39 -1.87 1.92
C ALA A 22 7.82 -0.56 2.50
N GLY A 23 6.80 0.01 1.87
CA GLY A 23 6.22 1.29 2.27
C GLY A 23 5.67 1.29 3.69
N PHE A 24 6.00 2.32 4.46
CA PHE A 24 5.56 2.52 5.84
C PHE A 24 5.90 1.38 6.82
N ARG A 25 6.91 0.57 6.49
CA ARG A 25 7.40 -0.50 7.37
C ARG A 25 8.69 -0.07 8.06
N LYS A 26 8.78 -0.34 9.37
CA LYS A 26 9.98 -0.02 10.16
C LYS A 26 11.20 -0.79 9.62
N GLY A 27 12.30 -0.07 9.41
CA GLY A 27 13.56 -0.64 8.92
C GLY A 27 13.59 -0.93 7.41
N ARG A 28 12.60 -0.41 6.65
CA ARG A 28 12.57 -0.52 5.20
C ARG A 28 12.40 0.87 4.59
N GLY A 29 13.26 1.22 3.65
CA GLY A 29 13.26 2.53 3.01
C GLY A 29 13.22 2.44 1.48
N THR A 30 13.02 3.57 0.83
CA THR A 30 13.10 3.68 -0.64
C THR A 30 14.48 3.28 -1.16
N ARG A 31 15.55 3.59 -0.40
CA ARG A 31 16.93 3.19 -0.75
C ARG A 31 17.08 1.68 -0.87
N ASP A 32 16.40 0.92 0.00
CA ASP A 32 16.45 -0.56 -0.05
C ASP A 32 15.80 -1.07 -1.32
N GLN A 33 14.67 -0.49 -1.74
CA GLN A 33 13.99 -0.88 -2.98
C GLN A 33 14.79 -0.50 -4.22
N ILE A 34 15.42 0.68 -4.23
CA ILE A 34 16.34 1.09 -5.31
C ILE A 34 17.53 0.14 -5.39
N ALA A 35 18.11 -0.22 -4.25
CA ALA A 35 19.22 -1.18 -4.18
C ALA A 35 18.80 -2.57 -4.69
N ASN A 36 17.59 -3.03 -4.34
CA ASN A 36 17.05 -4.30 -4.83
C ASN A 36 16.91 -4.30 -6.36
N ILE A 37 16.34 -3.24 -6.96
CA ILE A 37 16.23 -3.12 -8.42
C ILE A 37 17.61 -3.07 -9.07
N GLY A 38 18.54 -2.29 -8.50
CA GLY A 38 19.92 -2.21 -8.98
C GLY A 38 20.63 -3.55 -8.94
N TRP A 39 20.44 -4.31 -7.86
CA TRP A 39 21.01 -5.65 -7.71
C TRP A 39 20.41 -6.64 -8.72
N ILE A 40 19.09 -6.67 -8.88
CA ILE A 40 18.38 -7.50 -9.86
C ILE A 40 18.89 -7.21 -11.27
N THR A 41 19.01 -5.93 -11.62
CA THR A 41 19.50 -5.49 -12.95
C THR A 41 20.96 -5.94 -13.18
N LYS A 42 21.80 -5.85 -12.15
CA LYS A 42 23.19 -6.31 -12.22
C LYS A 42 23.29 -7.82 -12.43
N GLU A 43 22.52 -8.59 -11.65
CA GLU A 43 22.47 -10.05 -11.79
C GLU A 43 21.97 -10.46 -13.18
N ALA A 44 20.92 -9.84 -13.69
CA ALA A 44 20.40 -10.11 -15.03
C ALA A 44 21.49 -9.89 -16.12
N ARG A 45 22.30 -8.82 -15.98
CA ARG A 45 23.41 -8.57 -16.90
C ARG A 45 24.51 -9.65 -16.81
N VAL A 46 24.86 -10.08 -15.59
CA VAL A 46 25.88 -11.13 -15.38
C VAL A 46 25.44 -12.43 -16.05
N PHE A 47 24.17 -12.78 -15.95
CA PHE A 47 23.61 -13.99 -16.56
C PHE A 47 23.10 -13.80 -18.00
N GLN A 48 23.33 -12.63 -18.60
CA GLN A 48 22.89 -12.27 -19.97
C GLN A 48 21.39 -12.49 -20.20
N LYS A 49 20.58 -12.22 -19.17
CA LYS A 49 19.13 -12.37 -19.22
C LYS A 49 18.47 -11.03 -19.53
N ASN A 50 17.49 -11.04 -20.42
CA ASN A 50 16.65 -9.88 -20.68
C ASN A 50 15.59 -9.80 -19.58
N ILE A 51 15.51 -8.66 -18.93
CA ILE A 51 14.47 -8.34 -17.94
C ILE A 51 13.66 -7.13 -18.38
N TYR A 52 12.38 -7.17 -18.08
CA TYR A 52 11.44 -6.09 -18.34
C TYR A 52 10.97 -5.51 -17.02
N LEU A 53 11.00 -4.19 -16.92
CA LEU A 53 10.56 -3.45 -15.74
C LEU A 53 9.43 -2.52 -16.16
N CYS A 54 8.31 -2.57 -15.43
CA CYS A 54 7.18 -1.66 -15.59
C CYS A 54 6.97 -0.92 -14.27
N PHE A 55 7.10 0.41 -14.30
CA PHE A 55 6.88 1.28 -13.15
C PHE A 55 5.45 1.82 -13.19
N ILE A 56 4.71 1.62 -12.11
CA ILE A 56 3.34 2.06 -11.96
C ILE A 56 3.30 3.09 -10.83
N ASP A 57 2.90 4.32 -11.18
CA ASP A 57 2.62 5.40 -10.25
C ASP A 57 1.10 5.65 -10.22
N TYR A 58 0.49 5.48 -9.05
CA TYR A 58 -0.96 5.67 -8.90
C TYR A 58 -1.28 7.14 -8.66
N ALA A 59 -1.97 7.76 -9.61
CA ALA A 59 -2.43 9.13 -9.43
C ALA A 59 -3.36 9.26 -8.20
N ARG A 60 -2.94 10.02 -7.20
CA ARG A 60 -3.72 10.32 -5.99
C ARG A 60 -4.19 9.08 -5.24
N ALA A 61 -3.36 8.05 -5.12
CA ALA A 61 -3.71 6.75 -4.53
C ALA A 61 -4.46 6.86 -3.19
N PHE A 62 -3.96 7.67 -2.25
CA PHE A 62 -4.60 7.89 -0.94
C PHE A 62 -5.98 8.55 -1.04
N HIS A 63 -6.19 9.44 -2.00
CA HIS A 63 -7.48 10.14 -2.17
C HIS A 63 -8.53 9.29 -2.86
N CYS A 64 -8.12 8.24 -3.57
CA CYS A 64 -9.02 7.37 -4.33
C CYS A 64 -9.59 6.21 -3.51
N VAL A 65 -9.15 6.02 -2.27
CA VAL A 65 -9.63 4.93 -1.41
C VAL A 65 -11.09 5.13 -1.06
N ASP A 66 -11.94 4.21 -1.50
CA ASP A 66 -13.37 4.17 -1.16
C ASP A 66 -13.56 3.62 0.26
N HIS A 67 -14.22 4.38 1.14
CA HIS A 67 -14.41 3.99 2.54
C HIS A 67 -15.21 2.68 2.67
N ASN A 68 -16.28 2.50 1.88
CA ASN A 68 -17.12 1.31 1.99
C ASN A 68 -16.34 0.05 1.56
N LYS A 69 -15.56 0.17 0.48
CA LYS A 69 -14.67 -0.90 0.03
C LYS A 69 -13.58 -1.18 1.07
N LEU A 70 -12.98 -0.15 1.67
CA LEU A 70 -11.96 -0.30 2.69
C LEU A 70 -12.48 -1.15 3.87
N TRP A 71 -13.65 -0.83 4.41
CA TRP A 71 -14.20 -1.58 5.54
C TRP A 71 -14.54 -3.03 5.21
N LYS A 72 -15.02 -3.28 3.98
CA LYS A 72 -15.26 -4.63 3.48
C LYS A 72 -13.94 -5.41 3.36
N ILE A 73 -12.92 -4.82 2.76
CA ILE A 73 -11.59 -5.40 2.60
C ILE A 73 -10.98 -5.76 3.96
N LEU A 74 -10.99 -4.85 4.93
CA LEU A 74 -10.46 -5.14 6.26
C LEU A 74 -11.14 -6.34 6.92
N LYS A 75 -12.46 -6.49 6.73
CA LYS A 75 -13.22 -7.64 7.21
C LYS A 75 -12.80 -8.93 6.51
N GLU A 76 -12.66 -8.91 5.19
CA GLU A 76 -12.24 -10.06 4.36
C GLU A 76 -10.80 -10.50 4.68
N MET A 77 -9.93 -9.55 5.03
CA MET A 77 -8.56 -9.83 5.51
C MET A 77 -8.50 -10.30 6.97
N GLY A 78 -9.65 -10.56 7.61
CA GLY A 78 -9.70 -11.08 8.98
C GLY A 78 -9.33 -10.07 10.05
N ILE A 79 -9.41 -8.78 9.78
CA ILE A 79 -9.25 -7.75 10.82
C ILE A 79 -10.48 -7.79 11.74
N PRO A 80 -10.30 -7.88 13.06
CA PRO A 80 -11.40 -7.97 14.00
C PRO A 80 -12.42 -6.85 13.86
N TYR A 81 -13.69 -7.19 13.96
CA TYR A 81 -14.81 -6.26 13.79
C TYR A 81 -14.67 -4.99 14.64
N HIS A 82 -14.27 -5.13 15.90
CA HIS A 82 -14.13 -3.98 16.79
C HIS A 82 -13.08 -2.97 16.31
N LEU A 83 -11.94 -3.44 15.70
CA LEU A 83 -10.91 -2.55 15.16
C LEU A 83 -11.41 -1.87 13.88
N THR A 84 -12.11 -2.60 13.01
CA THR A 84 -12.72 -2.05 11.80
C THR A 84 -13.79 -1.03 12.15
N CYS A 85 -14.64 -1.32 13.14
CA CYS A 85 -15.70 -0.42 13.60
C CYS A 85 -15.12 0.87 14.20
N LEU A 86 -14.10 0.78 15.06
CA LEU A 86 -13.42 1.96 15.61
C LEU A 86 -12.78 2.81 14.50
N SER A 87 -12.12 2.17 13.53
CA SER A 87 -11.54 2.86 12.39
C SER A 87 -12.62 3.55 11.56
N ARG A 88 -13.72 2.85 11.26
CA ARG A 88 -14.86 3.39 10.53
C ARG A 88 -15.47 4.62 11.22
N ASN A 89 -15.64 4.56 12.54
CA ASN A 89 -16.20 5.68 13.30
C ASN A 89 -15.32 6.93 13.26
N LEU A 90 -13.99 6.77 13.14
CA LEU A 90 -13.07 7.89 12.95
C LEU A 90 -13.21 8.57 11.59
N TYR A 91 -13.72 7.84 10.60
CA TYR A 91 -13.97 8.35 9.24
C TYR A 91 -15.42 8.74 9.01
N ALA A 92 -16.32 8.40 9.93
CA ALA A 92 -17.73 8.76 9.83
C ALA A 92 -17.93 10.27 10.09
N GLY A 93 -18.60 10.93 9.16
CA GLY A 93 -18.91 12.35 9.29
C GLY A 93 -17.70 13.28 9.18
N LEU A 94 -16.62 12.84 8.53
CA LEU A 94 -15.49 13.73 8.25
C LEU A 94 -15.92 14.86 7.34
N GLU A 95 -15.70 16.07 7.81
CA GLU A 95 -15.97 17.30 7.09
C GLU A 95 -14.68 18.09 6.91
N ALA A 96 -14.60 18.85 5.84
CA ALA A 96 -13.49 19.74 5.57
C ALA A 96 -13.97 21.12 5.13
N THR A 97 -13.13 22.11 5.43
CA THR A 97 -13.25 23.47 4.90
C THR A 97 -11.92 23.83 4.24
N VAL A 98 -11.96 24.59 3.18
CA VAL A 98 -10.77 25.13 2.53
C VAL A 98 -10.62 26.60 2.90
N ARG A 99 -9.47 26.96 3.46
CA ARG A 99 -9.10 28.33 3.72
C ARG A 99 -8.26 28.84 2.55
N THR A 100 -8.79 29.81 1.83
CA THR A 100 -8.01 30.64 0.90
C THR A 100 -7.60 31.92 1.64
N GLY A 101 -6.60 32.64 1.15
CA GLY A 101 -6.07 33.84 1.85
C GLY A 101 -7.11 34.89 2.26
N HIS A 102 -8.31 34.88 1.64
CA HIS A 102 -9.37 35.87 1.84
C HIS A 102 -10.73 35.29 2.21
N ALA A 103 -10.91 33.96 2.18
CA ALA A 103 -12.20 33.31 2.44
C ALA A 103 -12.05 31.90 3.01
N ILE A 104 -13.08 31.44 3.72
CA ILE A 104 -13.25 30.06 4.15
C ILE A 104 -14.47 29.51 3.41
N THR A 105 -14.32 28.36 2.77
CA THR A 105 -15.45 27.69 2.10
C THR A 105 -16.46 27.17 3.12
N GLY A 106 -17.67 26.93 2.69
CA GLY A 106 -18.62 26.11 3.45
C GLY A 106 -18.05 24.72 3.76
N CYS A 107 -18.57 24.10 4.82
CA CYS A 107 -18.20 22.73 5.21
C CYS A 107 -18.73 21.73 4.18
N PHE A 108 -17.91 20.76 3.78
CA PHE A 108 -18.32 19.70 2.87
C PHE A 108 -17.84 18.34 3.41
N GLN A 109 -18.62 17.29 3.15
CA GLN A 109 -18.31 15.95 3.61
C GLN A 109 -17.25 15.27 2.75
N ILE A 110 -16.32 14.54 3.41
CA ILE A 110 -15.31 13.74 2.76
C ILE A 110 -15.81 12.31 2.63
N ALA A 111 -16.22 11.92 1.42
CA ALA A 111 -16.75 10.59 1.13
C ALA A 111 -15.69 9.57 0.69
N LYS A 112 -14.48 10.01 0.32
CA LYS A 112 -13.39 9.17 -0.20
C LYS A 112 -12.04 9.66 0.34
N GLY A 113 -11.08 8.76 0.29
CA GLY A 113 -9.69 9.05 0.62
C GLY A 113 -9.34 8.75 2.07
N ILE A 114 -8.05 8.55 2.28
CA ILE A 114 -7.47 8.34 3.61
C ILE A 114 -6.79 9.64 4.02
N HIS A 115 -7.07 10.09 5.23
CA HIS A 115 -6.59 11.36 5.75
C HIS A 115 -5.06 11.40 5.83
N GLN A 116 -4.42 12.22 4.98
CA GLN A 116 -2.97 12.43 5.02
C GLN A 116 -2.59 13.08 6.35
N GLY A 117 -1.53 12.54 7.00
CA GLY A 117 -1.10 12.98 8.33
C GLY A 117 -1.73 12.21 9.49
N CYS A 118 -2.76 11.41 9.28
CA CYS A 118 -3.27 10.51 10.31
C CYS A 118 -2.35 9.29 10.47
N ILE A 119 -2.01 8.94 11.71
CA ILE A 119 -1.11 7.82 12.01
C ILE A 119 -1.67 6.45 11.57
N LEU A 120 -2.97 6.33 11.33
CA LEU A 120 -3.61 5.08 10.87
C LEU A 120 -3.53 4.93 9.34
N SER A 121 -3.42 6.03 8.61
CA SER A 121 -3.51 6.06 7.15
C SER A 121 -2.51 5.13 6.47
N PRO A 122 -1.24 5.05 6.88
CA PRO A 122 -0.29 4.11 6.30
C PRO A 122 -0.71 2.65 6.44
N CYS A 123 -1.26 2.27 7.60
CA CYS A 123 -1.72 0.90 7.83
C CYS A 123 -2.95 0.56 6.98
N LEU A 124 -3.92 1.45 6.95
CA LEU A 124 -5.16 1.26 6.20
C LEU A 124 -4.89 1.21 4.69
N PHE A 125 -4.02 2.11 4.20
CA PHE A 125 -3.63 2.12 2.81
C PHE A 125 -2.93 0.82 2.39
N ASN A 126 -1.91 0.39 3.16
CA ASN A 126 -1.17 -0.81 2.85
C ASN A 126 -2.06 -2.05 2.82
N LEU A 127 -3.00 -2.20 3.76
CA LEU A 127 -3.95 -3.32 3.76
C LEU A 127 -4.89 -3.26 2.55
N TYR A 128 -5.38 -2.07 2.20
CA TYR A 128 -6.22 -1.86 1.03
C TYR A 128 -5.49 -2.19 -0.27
N ALA A 129 -4.28 -1.65 -0.44
CA ALA A 129 -3.44 -1.88 -1.62
C ALA A 129 -3.06 -3.36 -1.75
N GLU A 130 -2.69 -4.02 -0.64
CA GLU A 130 -2.37 -5.44 -0.62
C GLU A 130 -3.52 -6.31 -1.10
N TYR A 131 -4.73 -6.04 -0.62
CA TYR A 131 -5.92 -6.77 -1.08
C TYR A 131 -6.13 -6.62 -2.59
N ILE A 132 -5.95 -5.43 -3.14
CA ILE A 132 -6.07 -5.18 -4.59
C ILE A 132 -5.01 -5.98 -5.34
N MET A 133 -3.77 -5.98 -4.87
CA MET A 133 -2.66 -6.68 -5.52
C MET A 133 -2.85 -8.21 -5.50
N ARG A 134 -3.37 -8.77 -4.41
CA ARG A 134 -3.73 -10.20 -4.35
C ARG A 134 -4.79 -10.55 -5.39
N ASN A 135 -5.83 -9.72 -5.51
CA ASN A 135 -6.89 -9.94 -6.50
C ASN A 135 -6.46 -9.65 -7.95
N ALA A 136 -5.33 -9.00 -8.16
CA ALA A 136 -4.74 -8.83 -9.49
C ALA A 136 -4.03 -10.10 -10.00
N GLY A 137 -3.95 -11.16 -9.19
CA GLY A 137 -3.37 -12.45 -9.59
C GLY A 137 -1.86 -12.45 -9.82
N LEU A 138 -1.16 -11.43 -9.33
CA LEU A 138 0.30 -11.31 -9.54
C LEU A 138 1.09 -12.39 -8.83
N GLU A 139 0.56 -12.96 -7.75
CA GLU A 139 1.23 -14.03 -7.00
C GLU A 139 1.14 -15.38 -7.73
N GLU A 140 0.13 -15.58 -8.56
CA GLU A 140 -0.11 -16.82 -9.32
C GLU A 140 0.65 -16.84 -10.66
N THR A 141 1.16 -15.70 -11.11
CA THR A 141 1.88 -15.63 -12.38
C THR A 141 3.25 -16.28 -12.25
N GLN A 142 3.60 -17.16 -13.20
CA GLN A 142 4.96 -17.67 -13.36
C GLN A 142 5.91 -16.59 -13.91
N ALA A 143 5.35 -15.47 -14.35
CA ALA A 143 6.11 -14.31 -14.76
C ALA A 143 6.85 -13.72 -13.55
N GLY A 144 8.12 -13.40 -13.74
CA GLY A 144 9.00 -12.87 -12.70
C GLY A 144 10.43 -13.22 -12.98
N ILE A 145 11.33 -12.72 -12.16
CA ILE A 145 12.76 -12.97 -12.25
C ILE A 145 13.14 -14.01 -11.20
N LYS A 146 13.69 -15.14 -11.62
CA LYS A 146 14.10 -16.19 -10.71
C LYS A 146 15.51 -15.91 -10.18
N ILE A 147 15.61 -15.62 -8.88
CA ILE A 147 16.87 -15.35 -8.19
C ILE A 147 16.94 -16.23 -6.94
N ALA A 148 17.99 -17.02 -6.84
CA ALA A 148 18.22 -17.95 -5.72
C ALA A 148 16.99 -18.83 -5.38
N GLY A 149 16.29 -19.32 -6.41
CA GLY A 149 15.10 -20.18 -6.27
C GLY A 149 13.81 -19.43 -5.89
N ARG A 150 13.86 -18.11 -5.73
CA ARG A 150 12.68 -17.27 -5.48
C ARG A 150 12.24 -16.56 -6.75
N ASN A 151 10.95 -16.50 -7.00
CA ASN A 151 10.37 -15.72 -8.07
C ASN A 151 10.04 -14.31 -7.57
N ILE A 152 10.65 -13.30 -8.16
CA ILE A 152 10.40 -11.88 -7.84
C ILE A 152 9.74 -11.26 -9.04
N ASN A 153 8.46 -10.97 -8.94
CA ASN A 153 7.64 -10.39 -10.01
C ASN A 153 7.21 -8.95 -9.73
N ASN A 154 7.33 -8.49 -8.48
CA ASN A 154 7.05 -7.11 -8.14
C ASN A 154 7.86 -6.64 -6.92
N LEU A 155 8.07 -5.33 -6.83
CA LEU A 155 8.55 -4.61 -5.65
C LEU A 155 7.65 -3.40 -5.43
N ARG A 156 7.32 -3.12 -4.17
CA ARG A 156 6.35 -2.06 -3.83
C ARG A 156 6.87 -1.16 -2.71
N TYR A 157 6.62 0.12 -2.84
CA TYR A 157 6.84 1.09 -1.77
C TYR A 157 5.61 2.00 -1.67
N ALA A 158 4.72 1.69 -0.72
CA ALA A 158 3.40 2.30 -0.60
C ALA A 158 2.57 2.16 -1.89
N ASP A 159 2.36 3.24 -2.61
CA ASP A 159 1.67 3.31 -3.89
C ASP A 159 2.59 3.05 -5.09
N ASP A 160 3.87 3.31 -4.98
CA ASP A 160 4.83 3.01 -6.05
C ASP A 160 4.98 1.49 -6.23
N THR A 161 4.76 1.02 -7.44
CA THR A 161 4.85 -0.41 -7.79
C THR A 161 5.74 -0.61 -8.99
N THR A 162 6.68 -1.54 -8.90
CA THR A 162 7.49 -2.00 -10.03
C THR A 162 7.15 -3.45 -10.31
N LEU A 163 6.64 -3.73 -11.52
CA LEU A 163 6.46 -5.09 -12.01
C LEU A 163 7.69 -5.53 -12.78
N MET A 164 8.00 -6.81 -12.68
CA MET A 164 9.20 -7.40 -13.29
C MET A 164 8.87 -8.71 -13.97
N ALA A 165 9.48 -8.92 -15.13
CA ALA A 165 9.40 -10.18 -15.86
C ALA A 165 10.74 -10.49 -16.54
N GLU A 166 11.01 -11.77 -16.72
CA GLU A 166 12.10 -12.32 -17.52
C GLU A 166 11.54 -12.74 -18.90
N SER A 167 12.32 -12.57 -19.96
CA SER A 167 11.99 -13.01 -21.33
C SER A 167 12.00 -14.54 -21.44
#